data_8d3c874644582c2d3f9710860f95f097
#
_entry.id   8d3c874644582c2d3f9710860f95f097
#
_cell.length_a   1.000
_cell.length_b   1.000
_cell.length_c   1.000
_cell.angle_alpha   90.00
_cell.angle_beta   90.00
_cell.angle_gamma   90.00
#
_symmetry.space_group_name_H-M   'P 1'
#
loop_
_entity.id
_entity.type
_entity.pdbx_description
1 polymer ?
#
loop_
_entity_poly.entity_id
_entity_poly.type
_entity_poly.pdbx_seq_one_letter_code
_entity_poly.pdbx_strand_id
1 'polypeptide(L)'
;MSDKIKPSEVSEVLLKALQGVNAEEKFDEVGTVLTISDGVARIYGLRNAEANELLEFENGTMAIVMNLEEDNVGCILLGPTAGIKEGQSVKRTHRIASIRVNDNFLGRVVNPLGQAIDGKGEIDLSDAFEMPLDRKAPGVIYRQPVKEPLQTGLKGVDSMIPIGRGQRELIIGDRQTGKTAIAVDTIINQKNFYEQGKPVYCIYVAIGQKASTVANLVQTLRDHGALPYTVIVSATAADPAAMQYYAPFAGAAIGEYFRDRGYSALVVYDDLSKQAVAYREVSLILRRPSGREAYPGDVFYLHSRLLERAARINDQQEIAEQMNDLPECMKGHVKGGGSLTALPIIETQAGDVSAYIPTNVISITDGQIYLESDLFNQGFRPAINVGISVSRVGGSAQVKSMKKVAGTLKIDMAQYRELEAFSKFSSDMDKVTAMTLDRGRKNNQLLIQPQYAPMPVGEQIAILYCGVHGLMHAVPVENIRECQDQFLESMRNTHKNVIDNLASGKLLDDDIKVIEEVMGNITAQYK
;
A
#
# COMPACT_ATOMS: atom_id res chain seq x y z
N MET A 1 -13.62 -1.91 40.88
CA MET A 1 -12.89 -2.26 42.12
C MET A 1 -11.44 -2.45 41.72
N SER A 2 -10.55 -1.62 42.20
CA SER A 2 -9.12 -1.70 41.85
C SER A 2 -8.52 -2.85 42.69
N ASP A 3 -8.19 -3.95 42.04
CA ASP A 3 -7.37 -4.99 42.68
C ASP A 3 -5.96 -4.41 42.88
N LYS A 4 -5.75 -3.85 44.07
CA LYS A 4 -4.41 -3.52 44.55
C LYS A 4 -3.72 -4.84 44.83
N ILE A 5 -2.66 -5.15 44.07
CA ILE A 5 -1.76 -6.27 44.34
C ILE A 5 -1.30 -6.13 45.79
N LYS A 6 -1.51 -7.19 46.55
CA LYS A 6 -1.16 -7.17 48.00
C LYS A 6 0.37 -7.13 48.13
N PRO A 7 0.93 -6.27 48.98
CA PRO A 7 2.40 -6.19 49.18
C PRO A 7 3.05 -7.53 49.54
N SER A 8 2.27 -8.46 50.11
CA SER A 8 2.71 -9.82 50.46
C SER A 8 2.96 -10.71 49.23
N GLU A 9 2.21 -10.55 48.17
CA GLU A 9 2.38 -11.34 46.94
C GLU A 9 3.62 -10.90 46.17
N VAL A 10 3.91 -9.58 46.16
CA VAL A 10 5.13 -9.04 45.61
C VAL A 10 6.36 -9.50 46.38
N SER A 11 6.27 -9.56 47.70
CA SER A 11 7.37 -10.03 48.57
C SER A 11 7.69 -11.52 48.38
N GLU A 12 6.69 -12.35 48.13
CA GLU A 12 6.88 -13.80 47.95
C GLU A 12 7.52 -14.12 46.57
N VAL A 13 7.12 -13.40 45.54
CA VAL A 13 7.73 -13.51 44.20
C VAL A 13 9.15 -12.97 44.21
N LEU A 14 9.42 -11.84 44.90
CA LEU A 14 10.76 -11.28 45.08
C LEU A 14 11.69 -12.21 45.86
N LEU A 15 11.22 -12.85 46.92
CA LEU A 15 12.02 -13.81 47.70
C LEU A 15 12.38 -15.08 46.89
N LYS A 16 11.47 -15.57 46.04
CA LYS A 16 11.76 -16.68 45.13
C LYS A 16 12.74 -16.30 44.02
N ALA A 17 12.61 -15.07 43.46
CA ALA A 17 13.54 -14.55 42.46
C ALA A 17 14.95 -14.33 43.02
N LEU A 18 15.06 -13.87 44.27
CA LEU A 18 16.36 -13.63 44.95
C LEU A 18 17.10 -14.94 45.30
N GLN A 19 16.42 -16.08 45.43
CA GLN A 19 17.06 -17.37 45.71
C GLN A 19 17.74 -18.03 44.50
N GLY A 20 17.52 -17.52 43.29
CA GLY A 20 18.06 -18.07 42.04
C GLY A 20 19.09 -17.21 41.28
N VAL A 21 19.44 -16.03 41.80
CA VAL A 21 20.29 -15.07 41.06
C VAL A 21 21.69 -15.00 41.65
N ASN A 22 22.73 -15.28 40.86
CA ASN A 22 24.09 -14.95 41.18
C ASN A 22 24.24 -13.42 41.27
N ALA A 23 24.90 -12.93 42.30
CA ALA A 23 24.94 -11.53 42.76
C ALA A 23 25.59 -10.51 41.80
N GLU A 24 25.85 -10.85 40.53
CA GLU A 24 26.47 -9.97 39.53
C GLU A 24 25.59 -9.62 38.33
N GLU A 25 24.39 -10.21 38.18
CA GLU A 25 23.46 -9.79 37.15
C GLU A 25 22.62 -8.60 37.63
N LYS A 26 22.78 -7.46 36.96
CA LYS A 26 22.03 -6.23 37.26
C LYS A 26 20.53 -6.49 37.14
N PHE A 27 19.79 -6.40 38.24
CA PHE A 27 18.32 -6.55 38.31
C PHE A 27 17.54 -5.64 37.34
N ASP A 28 18.19 -4.64 36.76
CA ASP A 28 17.59 -3.69 35.81
C ASP A 28 17.46 -4.27 34.40
N GLU A 29 18.05 -5.41 34.09
CA GLU A 29 18.08 -6.03 32.75
C GLU A 29 17.24 -7.30 32.62
N VAL A 30 16.79 -7.86 33.74
CA VAL A 30 15.94 -9.05 33.78
C VAL A 30 14.66 -8.73 34.55
N GLY A 31 13.53 -8.90 33.89
CA GLY A 31 12.20 -8.73 34.50
C GLY A 31 11.53 -10.06 34.77
N THR A 32 10.42 -10.00 35.50
CA THR A 32 9.58 -11.15 35.83
C THR A 32 8.17 -10.93 35.32
N VAL A 33 7.58 -11.92 34.65
CA VAL A 33 6.20 -11.88 34.16
C VAL A 33 5.25 -11.79 35.33
N LEU A 34 4.49 -10.73 35.46
CA LEU A 34 3.44 -10.55 36.45
C LEU A 34 2.11 -11.17 35.99
N THR A 35 1.71 -10.85 34.76
CA THR A 35 0.47 -11.33 34.15
C THR A 35 0.65 -11.48 32.67
N ILE A 36 -0.07 -12.46 32.09
CA ILE A 36 -0.17 -12.65 30.65
C ILE A 36 -1.64 -12.85 30.29
N SER A 37 -2.12 -12.14 29.27
CA SER A 37 -3.47 -12.28 28.71
C SER A 37 -3.49 -11.82 27.27
N ASP A 38 -4.09 -12.62 26.40
CA ASP A 38 -4.41 -12.25 25.00
C ASP A 38 -3.28 -11.60 24.21
N GLY A 39 -2.05 -12.14 24.35
CA GLY A 39 -0.87 -11.63 23.63
C GLY A 39 -0.23 -10.39 24.24
N VAL A 40 -0.66 -9.96 25.44
CA VAL A 40 -0.06 -8.88 26.22
C VAL A 40 0.52 -9.44 27.50
N ALA A 41 1.72 -9.03 27.87
CA ALA A 41 2.32 -9.37 29.15
C ALA A 41 2.67 -8.09 29.94
N ARG A 42 2.53 -8.17 31.26
CA ARG A 42 3.05 -7.18 32.19
C ARG A 42 4.25 -7.76 32.91
N ILE A 43 5.33 -7.01 32.93
CA ILE A 43 6.62 -7.46 33.44
C ILE A 43 7.04 -6.53 34.56
N TYR A 44 7.37 -7.08 35.70
CA TYR A 44 7.96 -6.35 36.81
C TYR A 44 9.47 -6.21 36.60
N GLY A 45 10.04 -5.08 36.99
CA GLY A 45 11.45 -4.76 36.75
C GLY A 45 11.64 -4.05 35.40
N LEU A 46 12.78 -4.28 34.76
CA LEU A 46 13.16 -3.67 33.48
C LEU A 46 13.09 -2.12 33.51
N ARG A 47 13.56 -1.51 34.60
CA ARG A 47 13.45 -0.05 34.82
C ARG A 47 14.10 0.79 33.72
N ASN A 48 15.11 0.24 33.07
CA ASN A 48 15.83 0.92 31.99
C ASN A 48 15.29 0.56 30.61
N ALA A 49 14.19 -0.18 30.49
CA ALA A 49 13.59 -0.53 29.19
C ALA A 49 13.11 0.72 28.47
N GLU A 50 13.31 0.73 27.16
CA GLU A 50 12.91 1.82 26.28
C GLU A 50 11.60 1.47 25.54
N ALA A 51 10.83 2.49 25.17
CA ALA A 51 9.66 2.30 24.33
C ALA A 51 10.08 1.71 22.96
N ASN A 52 9.31 0.71 22.48
CA ASN A 52 9.61 -0.06 21.27
C ASN A 52 10.86 -0.97 21.37
N GLU A 53 11.43 -1.17 22.54
CA GLU A 53 12.50 -2.14 22.74
C GLU A 53 11.98 -3.58 22.62
N LEU A 54 12.79 -4.45 22.00
CA LEU A 54 12.53 -5.88 21.96
C LEU A 54 12.92 -6.54 23.29
N LEU A 55 12.03 -7.39 23.79
CA LEU A 55 12.25 -8.26 24.94
C LEU A 55 12.25 -9.70 24.50
N GLU A 56 13.01 -10.54 25.17
CA GLU A 56 13.09 -11.98 24.91
C GLU A 56 12.64 -12.76 26.15
N PHE A 57 11.65 -13.63 25.96
CA PHE A 57 11.16 -14.56 26.98
C PHE A 57 11.99 -15.85 26.99
N GLU A 58 11.97 -16.60 28.10
CA GLU A 58 12.73 -17.85 28.24
C GLU A 58 12.47 -18.89 27.16
N ASN A 59 11.27 -18.89 26.56
CA ASN A 59 10.89 -19.79 25.47
C ASN A 59 11.33 -19.26 24.07
N GLY A 60 12.08 -18.15 24.00
CA GLY A 60 12.50 -17.52 22.76
C GLY A 60 11.43 -16.64 22.08
N THR A 61 10.24 -16.49 22.70
CA THR A 61 9.23 -15.57 22.17
C THR A 61 9.69 -14.13 22.34
N MET A 62 9.60 -13.36 21.26
CA MET A 62 9.91 -11.94 21.28
C MET A 62 8.67 -11.12 21.66
N ALA A 63 8.89 -10.00 22.35
CA ALA A 63 7.86 -9.02 22.63
C ALA A 63 8.39 -7.59 22.43
N ILE A 64 7.47 -6.63 22.26
CA ILE A 64 7.80 -5.21 22.13
C ILE A 64 7.21 -4.44 23.31
N VAL A 65 8.04 -3.58 23.89
CA VAL A 65 7.63 -2.66 24.96
C VAL A 65 6.67 -1.60 24.40
N MET A 66 5.48 -1.51 24.99
CA MET A 66 4.43 -0.57 24.57
C MET A 66 4.08 0.46 25.63
N ASN A 67 4.09 0.07 26.91
CA ASN A 67 3.81 0.94 28.04
C ASN A 67 4.94 0.88 29.05
N LEU A 68 5.39 2.04 29.47
CA LEU A 68 6.33 2.17 30.59
C LEU A 68 5.55 2.76 31.76
N GLU A 69 5.38 1.96 32.81
CA GLU A 69 4.71 2.37 34.06
C GLU A 69 5.75 2.40 35.17
N GLU A 70 5.43 2.98 36.31
CA GLU A 70 6.38 3.20 37.42
C GLU A 70 7.00 1.89 37.92
N ASP A 71 6.18 0.83 38.05
CA ASP A 71 6.59 -0.44 38.62
C ASP A 71 6.59 -1.60 37.62
N ASN A 72 6.08 -1.41 36.41
CA ASN A 72 5.97 -2.47 35.42
C ASN A 72 6.06 -1.97 33.99
N VAL A 73 6.36 -2.89 33.10
CA VAL A 73 6.41 -2.67 31.65
C VAL A 73 5.31 -3.49 30.99
N GLY A 74 4.46 -2.84 30.22
CA GLY A 74 3.48 -3.49 29.36
C GLY A 74 4.09 -3.79 27.99
N CYS A 75 4.11 -5.07 27.58
CA CYS A 75 4.62 -5.48 26.29
C CYS A 75 3.61 -6.33 25.53
N ILE A 76 3.73 -6.34 24.22
CA ILE A 76 2.95 -7.17 23.30
C ILE A 76 3.83 -8.28 22.71
N LEU A 77 3.30 -9.50 22.70
CA LEU A 77 4.01 -10.68 22.22
C LEU A 77 3.94 -10.76 20.69
N LEU A 78 5.07 -11.01 20.06
CA LEU A 78 5.20 -11.21 18.62
C LEU A 78 5.18 -12.69 18.21
N GLY A 79 4.54 -13.51 19.01
CA GLY A 79 4.45 -14.94 18.79
C GLY A 79 3.41 -15.58 19.70
N PRO A 80 3.35 -16.93 19.71
CA PRO A 80 2.37 -17.65 20.51
C PRO A 80 2.62 -17.44 22.02
N THR A 81 1.53 -17.30 22.75
CA THR A 81 1.54 -17.19 24.22
C THR A 81 1.77 -18.54 24.93
N ALA A 82 1.69 -19.63 24.16
CA ALA A 82 1.84 -20.98 24.71
C ALA A 82 3.22 -21.18 25.35
N GLY A 83 3.23 -21.68 26.58
CA GLY A 83 4.46 -21.94 27.32
C GLY A 83 4.98 -20.77 28.17
N ILE A 84 4.40 -19.57 28.03
CA ILE A 84 4.73 -18.44 28.91
C ILE A 84 3.86 -18.50 30.17
N LYS A 85 4.48 -18.35 31.31
CA LYS A 85 3.82 -18.43 32.63
C LYS A 85 4.21 -17.23 33.49
N GLU A 86 3.33 -16.89 34.42
CA GLU A 86 3.64 -15.95 35.50
C GLU A 86 4.88 -16.41 36.28
N GLY A 87 5.74 -15.50 36.65
CA GLY A 87 6.99 -15.76 37.35
C GLY A 87 8.19 -16.11 36.46
N GLN A 88 8.01 -16.27 35.15
CA GLN A 88 9.15 -16.50 34.23
C GLN A 88 9.97 -15.25 34.05
N SER A 89 11.25 -15.43 33.72
CA SER A 89 12.17 -14.33 33.44
C SER A 89 12.02 -13.81 32.00
N VAL A 90 12.25 -12.52 31.85
CA VAL A 90 12.25 -11.81 30.56
C VAL A 90 13.48 -10.94 30.48
N LYS A 91 14.21 -10.99 29.39
CA LYS A 91 15.46 -10.25 29.19
C LYS A 91 15.28 -9.08 28.22
N ARG A 92 15.97 -7.99 28.51
CA ARG A 92 16.15 -6.91 27.54
C ARG A 92 17.10 -7.36 26.43
N THR A 93 16.80 -6.96 25.22
CA THR A 93 17.71 -7.19 24.08
C THR A 93 18.57 -5.97 23.75
N HIS A 94 18.29 -4.81 24.35
CA HIS A 94 18.91 -3.50 24.02
C HIS A 94 18.76 -3.13 22.55
N ARG A 95 17.77 -3.70 21.88
CA ARG A 95 17.47 -3.46 20.47
C ARG A 95 16.06 -2.90 20.32
N ILE A 96 15.95 -1.80 19.62
CA ILE A 96 14.65 -1.28 19.20
C ILE A 96 14.08 -2.22 18.14
N ALA A 97 12.75 -2.38 18.12
CA ALA A 97 12.06 -3.24 17.17
C ALA A 97 12.48 -2.91 15.73
N SER A 98 13.14 -3.85 15.09
CA SER A 98 13.76 -3.72 13.77
C SER A 98 13.59 -5.01 12.97
N ILE A 99 13.70 -4.89 11.66
CA ILE A 99 13.73 -6.00 10.72
C ILE A 99 15.07 -6.00 9.96
N ARG A 100 15.69 -7.15 9.81
CA ARG A 100 16.91 -7.30 9.00
C ARG A 100 16.50 -7.55 7.56
N VAL A 101 16.93 -6.67 6.64
CA VAL A 101 16.52 -6.67 5.23
C VAL A 101 17.73 -6.68 4.33
N ASN A 102 17.66 -7.48 3.27
CA ASN A 102 18.58 -7.45 2.13
C ASN A 102 17.85 -7.82 0.82
N ASP A 103 18.58 -7.87 -0.29
CA ASP A 103 18.00 -8.17 -1.60
C ASP A 103 17.44 -9.62 -1.69
N ASN A 104 17.85 -10.53 -0.79
CA ASN A 104 17.33 -11.91 -0.73
C ASN A 104 15.85 -12.01 -0.28
N PHE A 105 15.26 -10.89 0.17
CA PHE A 105 13.83 -10.80 0.44
C PHE A 105 12.97 -10.83 -0.84
N LEU A 106 13.54 -10.45 -1.97
CA LEU A 106 12.81 -10.45 -3.25
C LEU A 106 12.35 -11.86 -3.61
N GLY A 107 11.08 -11.98 -3.99
CA GLY A 107 10.46 -13.24 -4.32
C GLY A 107 10.06 -14.12 -3.13
N ARG A 108 10.15 -13.59 -1.90
CA ARG A 108 9.86 -14.31 -0.66
C ARG A 108 8.58 -13.83 -0.01
N VAL A 109 7.99 -14.73 0.80
CA VAL A 109 6.88 -14.40 1.71
C VAL A 109 7.40 -14.47 3.13
N VAL A 110 7.29 -13.37 3.85
CA VAL A 110 7.82 -13.23 5.21
C VAL A 110 6.72 -12.80 6.19
N ASN A 111 6.94 -13.07 7.46
CA ASN A 111 6.13 -12.51 8.54
C ASN A 111 6.66 -11.09 8.91
N PRO A 112 5.98 -10.33 9.78
CA PRO A 112 6.42 -9.00 10.22
C PRO A 112 7.78 -8.95 10.93
N LEU A 113 8.32 -10.08 11.36
CA LEU A 113 9.67 -10.20 11.94
C LEU A 113 10.75 -10.48 10.89
N GLY A 114 10.39 -10.62 9.61
CA GLY A 114 11.31 -10.95 8.53
C GLY A 114 11.62 -12.43 8.38
N GLN A 115 10.93 -13.31 9.09
CA GLN A 115 11.10 -14.75 8.97
C GLN A 115 10.34 -15.27 7.75
N ALA A 116 10.97 -16.13 6.96
CA ALA A 116 10.35 -16.74 5.79
C ALA A 116 9.25 -17.74 6.20
N ILE A 117 8.09 -17.62 5.55
CA ILE A 117 6.92 -18.48 5.76
C ILE A 117 6.45 -19.19 4.49
N ASP A 118 7.27 -19.13 3.41
CA ASP A 118 6.95 -19.66 2.08
C ASP A 118 7.44 -21.10 1.84
N GLY A 119 8.01 -21.72 2.85
CA GLY A 119 8.54 -23.10 2.77
C GLY A 119 9.82 -23.26 1.95
N LYS A 120 10.46 -22.17 1.52
CA LYS A 120 11.70 -22.20 0.72
C LYS A 120 12.98 -22.17 1.57
N GLY A 121 12.86 -22.40 2.88
CA GLY A 121 13.98 -22.30 3.82
C GLY A 121 14.25 -20.87 4.28
N GLU A 122 15.19 -20.75 5.20
CA GLU A 122 15.57 -19.45 5.79
C GLU A 122 16.20 -18.52 4.74
N ILE A 123 16.07 -17.21 4.97
CA ILE A 123 16.70 -16.17 4.14
C ILE A 123 18.13 -15.98 4.66
N ASP A 124 19.11 -15.97 3.77
CA ASP A 124 20.47 -15.58 4.13
C ASP A 124 20.52 -14.08 4.44
N LEU A 125 20.83 -13.76 5.67
CA LEU A 125 20.89 -12.41 6.22
C LEU A 125 22.33 -11.97 6.56
N SER A 126 23.34 -12.59 6.00
CA SER A 126 24.76 -12.31 6.30
C SER A 126 25.13 -10.83 6.04
N ASP A 127 24.57 -10.22 5.00
CA ASP A 127 24.79 -8.84 4.55
C ASP A 127 23.55 -7.94 4.79
N ALA A 128 22.64 -8.33 5.69
CA ALA A 128 21.39 -7.64 5.89
C ALA A 128 21.56 -6.35 6.72
N PHE A 129 20.79 -5.34 6.34
CA PHE A 129 20.67 -4.05 7.03
C PHE A 129 19.57 -4.13 8.09
N GLU A 130 19.85 -3.61 9.27
CA GLU A 130 18.90 -3.54 10.37
C GLU A 130 18.03 -2.29 10.25
N MET A 131 16.80 -2.45 9.78
CA MET A 131 15.85 -1.37 9.53
C MET A 131 14.85 -1.25 10.67
N PRO A 132 14.75 -0.09 11.37
CA PRO A 132 13.77 0.11 12.43
C PRO A 132 12.33 -0.04 11.91
N LEU A 133 11.47 -0.71 12.67
CA LEU A 133 10.05 -0.83 12.34
C LEU A 133 9.34 0.53 12.45
N ASP A 134 9.62 1.27 13.52
CA ASP A 134 9.11 2.64 13.71
C ASP A 134 10.24 3.65 13.50
N ARG A 135 10.14 4.41 12.42
CA ARG A 135 11.13 5.41 12.00
C ARG A 135 10.41 6.70 11.65
N LYS A 136 10.99 7.83 12.02
CA LYS A 136 10.47 9.14 11.63
C LYS A 136 10.52 9.32 10.12
N ALA A 137 9.46 9.89 9.57
CA ALA A 137 9.41 10.23 8.16
C ALA A 137 10.51 11.25 7.78
N PRO A 138 11.02 11.20 6.53
CA PRO A 138 11.98 12.20 6.06
C PRO A 138 11.42 13.62 6.21
N GLY A 139 12.21 14.55 6.73
CA GLY A 139 11.86 15.96 6.85
C GLY A 139 11.72 16.65 5.49
N VAL A 140 11.17 17.85 5.48
CA VAL A 140 10.85 18.61 4.24
C VAL A 140 12.07 18.84 3.35
N ILE A 141 13.24 19.11 3.94
CA ILE A 141 14.48 19.40 3.20
C ILE A 141 14.96 18.19 2.40
N TYR A 142 14.70 16.99 2.89
CA TYR A 142 15.15 15.73 2.29
C TYR A 142 14.22 15.22 1.21
N ARG A 143 13.06 15.86 1.03
CA ARG A 143 12.07 15.50 0.02
C ARG A 143 12.19 16.36 -1.22
N GLN A 144 11.70 15.84 -2.33
CA GLN A 144 11.45 16.62 -3.53
C GLN A 144 10.04 16.38 -4.07
N PRO A 145 9.54 17.31 -4.91
CA PRO A 145 8.22 17.19 -5.51
C PRO A 145 8.07 15.91 -6.33
N VAL A 146 6.90 15.29 -6.25
CA VAL A 146 6.53 14.13 -7.05
C VAL A 146 6.27 14.57 -8.49
N LYS A 147 7.06 14.05 -9.43
CA LYS A 147 6.99 14.38 -10.87
C LYS A 147 7.03 13.16 -11.77
N GLU A 148 7.52 12.03 -11.30
CA GLU A 148 7.62 10.81 -12.08
C GLU A 148 6.35 9.97 -11.91
N PRO A 149 5.73 9.50 -13.02
CA PRO A 149 4.56 8.65 -12.94
C PRO A 149 4.90 7.27 -12.38
N LEU A 150 4.01 6.74 -11.55
CA LEU A 150 3.89 5.31 -11.28
C LEU A 150 2.79 4.78 -12.20
N GLN A 151 3.17 4.07 -13.26
CA GLN A 151 2.20 3.51 -14.19
C GLN A 151 1.50 2.32 -13.56
N THR A 152 0.19 2.40 -13.39
CA THR A 152 -0.62 1.31 -12.85
C THR A 152 -1.00 0.28 -13.92
N GLY A 153 -0.99 0.68 -15.18
CA GLY A 153 -1.47 -0.12 -16.29
C GLY A 153 -3.01 -0.11 -16.43
N LEU A 154 -3.69 0.66 -15.60
CA LEU A 154 -5.15 0.80 -15.62
C LEU A 154 -5.54 2.12 -16.28
N LYS A 155 -6.26 2.05 -17.41
CA LYS A 155 -6.68 3.21 -18.18
C LYS A 155 -7.38 4.27 -17.33
N GLY A 156 -8.30 3.83 -16.46
CA GLY A 156 -9.07 4.72 -15.61
C GLY A 156 -8.23 5.44 -14.55
N VAL A 157 -7.20 4.79 -14.02
CA VAL A 157 -6.29 5.38 -13.01
C VAL A 157 -5.29 6.29 -13.69
N ASP A 158 -4.51 5.77 -14.64
CA ASP A 158 -3.39 6.49 -15.26
C ASP A 158 -3.85 7.74 -16.02
N SER A 159 -5.09 7.76 -16.54
CA SER A 159 -5.66 8.90 -17.27
C SER A 159 -6.29 9.96 -16.37
N MET A 160 -7.06 9.55 -15.35
CA MET A 160 -7.92 10.48 -14.58
C MET A 160 -7.46 10.72 -13.14
N ILE A 161 -6.73 9.77 -12.56
CA ILE A 161 -6.28 9.78 -11.16
C ILE A 161 -4.82 9.32 -11.11
N PRO A 162 -3.90 10.01 -11.79
CA PRO A 162 -2.52 9.56 -11.92
C PRO A 162 -1.80 9.53 -10.57
N ILE A 163 -0.98 8.50 -10.40
CA ILE A 163 -0.16 8.28 -9.22
C ILE A 163 1.30 8.56 -9.57
N GLY A 164 1.97 9.31 -8.71
CA GLY A 164 3.40 9.59 -8.85
C GLY A 164 4.26 8.77 -7.89
N ARG A 165 5.51 8.56 -8.26
CA ARG A 165 6.50 7.88 -7.42
C ARG A 165 6.82 8.72 -6.19
N GLY A 166 6.53 8.18 -5.02
CA GLY A 166 6.64 8.88 -3.73
C GLY A 166 5.30 9.45 -3.21
N GLN A 167 4.19 9.24 -3.92
CA GLN A 167 2.85 9.66 -3.52
C GLN A 167 2.19 8.62 -2.62
N ARG A 168 1.21 9.06 -1.83
CA ARG A 168 0.29 8.25 -1.05
C ARG A 168 -1.09 8.33 -1.68
N GLU A 169 -1.53 7.29 -2.35
CA GLU A 169 -2.85 7.25 -2.98
C GLU A 169 -3.71 6.17 -2.33
N LEU A 170 -4.81 6.58 -1.71
CA LEU A 170 -5.72 5.68 -1.02
C LEU A 170 -6.61 4.92 -2.02
N ILE A 171 -6.76 3.62 -1.84
CA ILE A 171 -7.77 2.81 -2.53
C ILE A 171 -8.88 2.51 -1.52
N ILE A 172 -10.08 3.01 -1.76
CA ILE A 172 -11.18 2.93 -0.79
C ILE A 172 -12.46 2.43 -1.45
N GLY A 173 -13.22 1.64 -0.75
CA GLY A 173 -14.52 1.11 -1.19
C GLY A 173 -14.99 -0.07 -0.37
N ASP A 174 -16.19 -0.54 -0.64
CA ASP A 174 -16.80 -1.65 0.06
C ASP A 174 -16.08 -2.98 -0.21
N ARG A 175 -16.45 -4.00 0.54
CA ARG A 175 -15.92 -5.35 0.35
C ARG A 175 -16.19 -5.85 -1.07
N GLN A 176 -15.20 -6.52 -1.68
CA GLN A 176 -15.31 -7.12 -3.03
C GLN A 176 -15.54 -6.14 -4.19
N THR A 177 -15.22 -4.86 -4.06
CA THR A 177 -15.31 -3.87 -5.14
C THR A 177 -14.08 -3.82 -6.06
N GLY A 178 -13.07 -4.68 -5.83
CA GLY A 178 -11.87 -4.75 -6.67
C GLY A 178 -10.68 -3.94 -6.15
N LYS A 179 -10.65 -3.51 -4.88
CA LYS A 179 -9.52 -2.76 -4.29
C LYS A 179 -8.18 -3.48 -4.45
N THR A 180 -8.12 -4.73 -4.03
CA THR A 180 -6.93 -5.59 -4.16
C THR A 180 -6.53 -5.79 -5.62
N ALA A 181 -7.51 -5.89 -6.55
CA ALA A 181 -7.23 -6.06 -7.98
C ALA A 181 -6.44 -4.88 -8.55
N ILE A 182 -6.80 -3.63 -8.21
CA ILE A 182 -6.06 -2.43 -8.65
C ILE A 182 -4.61 -2.48 -8.14
N ALA A 183 -4.40 -2.86 -6.89
CA ALA A 183 -3.07 -2.95 -6.31
C ALA A 183 -2.23 -4.04 -6.98
N VAL A 184 -2.82 -5.22 -7.23
CA VAL A 184 -2.14 -6.35 -7.90
C VAL A 184 -1.82 -6.01 -9.35
N ASP A 185 -2.74 -5.42 -10.09
CA ASP A 185 -2.49 -4.97 -11.47
C ASP A 185 -1.36 -3.93 -11.53
N THR A 186 -1.31 -3.01 -10.56
CA THR A 186 -0.21 -2.05 -10.43
C THR A 186 1.13 -2.76 -10.23
N ILE A 187 1.20 -3.80 -9.39
CA ILE A 187 2.42 -4.59 -9.19
C ILE A 187 2.81 -5.33 -10.47
N ILE A 188 1.86 -6.00 -11.13
CA ILE A 188 2.11 -6.74 -12.38
C ILE A 188 2.66 -5.81 -13.46
N ASN A 189 2.15 -4.59 -13.55
CA ASN A 189 2.57 -3.61 -14.55
C ASN A 189 4.03 -3.14 -14.38
N GLN A 190 4.66 -3.34 -13.21
CA GLN A 190 6.06 -2.97 -13.01
C GLN A 190 7.05 -3.94 -13.67
N LYS A 191 6.59 -5.07 -14.21
CA LYS A 191 7.43 -6.08 -14.88
C LYS A 191 8.30 -5.47 -15.98
N ASN A 192 7.73 -4.64 -16.85
CA ASN A 192 8.47 -4.02 -17.95
C ASN A 192 9.62 -3.13 -17.45
N PHE A 193 9.41 -2.40 -16.35
CA PHE A 193 10.45 -1.56 -15.74
C PHE A 193 11.56 -2.41 -15.12
N TYR A 194 11.20 -3.55 -14.51
CA TYR A 194 12.16 -4.50 -13.98
C TYR A 194 13.04 -5.10 -15.08
N GLU A 195 12.46 -5.55 -16.19
CA GLU A 195 13.17 -6.11 -17.35
C GLU A 195 14.07 -5.07 -18.04
N GLN A 196 13.71 -3.79 -17.98
CA GLN A 196 14.52 -2.67 -18.51
C GLN A 196 15.66 -2.22 -17.57
N GLY A 197 15.85 -2.87 -16.43
CA GLY A 197 16.88 -2.52 -15.44
C GLY A 197 16.58 -1.24 -14.64
N LYS A 198 15.33 -0.80 -14.62
CA LYS A 198 14.83 0.34 -13.81
C LYS A 198 13.72 -0.14 -12.87
N PRO A 199 14.00 -1.07 -11.95
CA PRO A 199 12.98 -1.71 -11.16
C PRO A 199 12.21 -0.74 -10.27
N VAL A 200 10.92 -1.03 -10.11
CA VAL A 200 10.13 -0.59 -8.98
C VAL A 200 9.93 -1.82 -8.10
N TYR A 201 10.62 -1.86 -6.98
CA TYR A 201 10.47 -2.97 -6.04
C TYR A 201 9.14 -2.87 -5.31
N CYS A 202 8.39 -3.96 -5.31
CA CYS A 202 7.05 -3.97 -4.76
C CYS A 202 7.01 -4.70 -3.42
N ILE A 203 6.31 -4.14 -2.46
CA ILE A 203 6.06 -4.75 -1.17
C ILE A 203 4.55 -4.85 -0.98
N TYR A 204 4.04 -6.07 -0.87
CA TYR A 204 2.63 -6.29 -0.58
C TYR A 204 2.46 -6.74 0.86
N VAL A 205 1.74 -5.96 1.64
CA VAL A 205 1.48 -6.24 3.05
C VAL A 205 0.06 -6.76 3.22
N ALA A 206 -0.08 -8.05 3.47
CA ALA A 206 -1.35 -8.71 3.76
C ALA A 206 -1.64 -8.64 5.27
N ILE A 207 -2.69 -7.91 5.66
CA ILE A 207 -3.03 -7.66 7.06
C ILE A 207 -4.35 -8.33 7.38
N GLY A 208 -4.33 -9.29 8.31
CA GLY A 208 -5.54 -9.96 8.77
C GLY A 208 -6.32 -10.68 7.66
N GLN A 209 -5.66 -11.07 6.57
CA GLN A 209 -6.26 -11.84 5.49
C GLN A 209 -6.24 -13.34 5.78
N LYS A 210 -7.11 -14.09 5.09
CA LYS A 210 -7.07 -15.55 5.16
C LYS A 210 -5.80 -16.07 4.46
N ALA A 211 -5.15 -17.09 5.03
CA ALA A 211 -3.97 -17.70 4.43
C ALA A 211 -4.18 -18.17 2.98
N SER A 212 -5.39 -18.68 2.66
CA SER A 212 -5.76 -19.07 1.30
C SER A 212 -5.76 -17.89 0.32
N THR A 213 -6.19 -16.71 0.77
CA THR A 213 -6.17 -15.49 -0.05
C THR A 213 -4.75 -15.06 -0.36
N VAL A 214 -3.87 -15.11 0.65
CA VAL A 214 -2.44 -14.80 0.46
C VAL A 214 -1.79 -15.81 -0.48
N ALA A 215 -2.09 -17.11 -0.33
CA ALA A 215 -1.57 -18.16 -1.23
C ALA A 215 -1.99 -17.92 -2.69
N ASN A 216 -3.25 -17.58 -2.93
CA ASN A 216 -3.75 -17.24 -4.27
C ASN A 216 -3.05 -16.00 -4.85
N LEU A 217 -2.81 -14.98 -4.02
CA LEU A 217 -2.06 -13.79 -4.43
C LEU A 217 -0.62 -14.14 -4.85
N VAL A 218 0.08 -14.93 -4.04
CA VAL A 218 1.44 -15.41 -4.36
C VAL A 218 1.46 -16.15 -5.69
N GLN A 219 0.48 -17.03 -5.91
CA GLN A 219 0.37 -17.77 -7.17
C GLN A 219 0.09 -16.83 -8.35
N THR A 220 -0.85 -15.88 -8.21
CA THR A 220 -1.14 -14.88 -9.24
C THR A 220 0.10 -14.06 -9.63
N LEU A 221 0.85 -13.56 -8.65
CA LEU A 221 2.09 -12.81 -8.91
C LEU A 221 3.17 -13.68 -9.58
N ARG A 222 3.24 -14.96 -9.24
CA ARG A 222 4.14 -15.93 -9.87
C ARG A 222 3.77 -16.16 -11.34
N ASP A 223 2.51 -16.42 -11.61
CA ASP A 223 2.00 -16.74 -12.96
C ASP A 223 2.20 -15.56 -13.94
N HIS A 224 2.14 -14.32 -13.43
CA HIS A 224 2.39 -13.11 -14.22
C HIS A 224 3.86 -12.67 -14.21
N GLY A 225 4.76 -13.41 -13.53
CA GLY A 225 6.18 -13.09 -13.47
C GLY A 225 6.52 -11.85 -12.65
N ALA A 226 5.66 -11.47 -11.70
CA ALA A 226 5.83 -10.31 -10.84
C ALA A 226 6.54 -10.62 -9.51
N LEU A 227 6.65 -11.90 -9.15
CA LEU A 227 7.24 -12.32 -7.88
C LEU A 227 8.73 -11.94 -7.74
N PRO A 228 9.59 -12.00 -8.77
CA PRO A 228 11.03 -11.70 -8.64
C PRO A 228 11.38 -10.31 -8.12
N TYR A 229 10.50 -9.33 -8.28
CA TYR A 229 10.68 -7.96 -7.80
C TYR A 229 9.70 -7.58 -6.68
N THR A 230 9.03 -8.58 -6.09
CA THR A 230 8.00 -8.37 -5.07
C THR A 230 8.35 -9.12 -3.78
N VAL A 231 8.18 -8.44 -2.64
CA VAL A 231 8.22 -9.02 -1.28
C VAL A 231 6.80 -9.05 -0.74
N ILE A 232 6.40 -10.17 -0.13
CA ILE A 232 5.09 -10.27 0.52
C ILE A 232 5.30 -10.37 2.01
N VAL A 233 4.75 -9.42 2.77
CA VAL A 233 4.71 -9.44 4.22
C VAL A 233 3.32 -9.90 4.64
N SER A 234 3.21 -11.00 5.35
CA SER A 234 1.93 -11.58 5.73
C SER A 234 1.77 -11.68 7.24
N ALA A 235 0.71 -11.07 7.75
CA ALA A 235 0.14 -11.31 9.07
C ALA A 235 -1.32 -11.73 8.85
N THR A 236 -1.57 -13.02 8.95
CA THR A 236 -2.89 -13.61 8.65
C THR A 236 -3.91 -13.33 9.76
N ALA A 237 -5.18 -13.61 9.50
CA ALA A 237 -6.24 -13.48 10.50
C ALA A 237 -6.08 -14.44 11.71
N ALA A 238 -5.24 -15.46 11.58
CA ALA A 238 -4.92 -16.40 12.66
C ALA A 238 -3.73 -15.95 13.52
N ASP A 239 -2.97 -14.94 13.05
CA ASP A 239 -1.83 -14.41 13.78
C ASP A 239 -2.28 -13.44 14.87
N PRO A 240 -1.50 -13.31 15.96
CA PRO A 240 -1.79 -12.37 17.04
C PRO A 240 -2.00 -10.93 16.53
N ALA A 241 -2.85 -10.16 17.19
CA ALA A 241 -3.13 -8.76 16.85
C ALA A 241 -1.85 -7.91 16.78
N ALA A 242 -0.84 -8.20 17.60
CA ALA A 242 0.46 -7.55 17.55
C ALA A 242 1.15 -7.70 16.17
N MET A 243 1.10 -8.88 15.58
CA MET A 243 1.68 -9.15 14.26
C MET A 243 0.94 -8.38 13.17
N GLN A 244 -0.40 -8.34 13.22
CA GLN A 244 -1.21 -7.57 12.28
C GLN A 244 -0.97 -6.06 12.42
N TYR A 245 -0.74 -5.58 13.64
CA TYR A 245 -0.40 -4.19 13.92
C TYR A 245 0.95 -3.79 13.34
N TYR A 246 2.00 -4.64 13.50
CA TYR A 246 3.35 -4.33 13.04
C TYR A 246 3.61 -4.64 11.55
N ALA A 247 2.80 -5.45 10.89
CA ALA A 247 2.99 -5.80 9.48
C ALA A 247 3.16 -4.60 8.54
N PRO A 248 2.35 -3.53 8.61
CA PRO A 248 2.58 -2.35 7.78
C PRO A 248 3.89 -1.64 8.04
N PHE A 249 4.35 -1.60 9.29
CA PHE A 249 5.64 -1.00 9.65
C PHE A 249 6.81 -1.81 9.11
N ALA A 250 6.72 -3.15 9.13
CA ALA A 250 7.71 -4.02 8.50
C ALA A 250 7.75 -3.81 6.98
N GLY A 251 6.59 -3.72 6.33
CA GLY A 251 6.50 -3.40 4.91
C GLY A 251 7.09 -2.04 4.56
N ALA A 252 6.85 -1.02 5.40
CA ALA A 252 7.46 0.30 5.23
C ALA A 252 8.98 0.26 5.39
N ALA A 253 9.51 -0.46 6.38
CA ALA A 253 10.95 -0.62 6.61
C ALA A 253 11.65 -1.31 5.43
N ILE A 254 11.03 -2.36 4.86
CA ILE A 254 11.52 -3.01 3.64
C ILE A 254 11.51 -2.03 2.44
N GLY A 255 10.44 -1.26 2.29
CA GLY A 255 10.34 -0.25 1.24
C GLY A 255 11.38 0.87 1.37
N GLU A 256 11.65 1.30 2.60
CA GLU A 256 12.69 2.30 2.90
C GLU A 256 14.10 1.81 2.61
N TYR A 257 14.38 0.53 2.83
CA TYR A 257 15.66 -0.08 2.44
C TYR A 257 15.95 0.12 0.95
N PHE A 258 14.98 -0.11 0.08
CA PHE A 258 15.15 0.14 -1.36
C PHE A 258 15.17 1.64 -1.68
N ARG A 259 14.27 2.44 -1.09
CA ARG A 259 14.21 3.89 -1.28
C ARG A 259 15.52 4.56 -0.93
N ASP A 260 16.07 4.27 0.23
CA ASP A 260 17.28 4.94 0.74
C ASP A 260 18.53 4.56 -0.07
N ARG A 261 18.50 3.44 -0.78
CA ARG A 261 19.52 3.02 -1.77
C ARG A 261 19.31 3.62 -3.17
N GLY A 262 18.37 4.56 -3.34
CA GLY A 262 18.12 5.27 -4.59
C GLY A 262 17.18 4.56 -5.56
N TYR A 263 16.53 3.45 -5.15
CA TYR A 263 15.56 2.76 -5.99
C TYR A 263 14.14 3.31 -5.79
N SER A 264 13.27 3.01 -6.75
CA SER A 264 11.83 3.21 -6.56
C SER A 264 11.22 1.98 -5.89
N ALA A 265 10.41 2.20 -4.86
CA ALA A 265 9.65 1.16 -4.18
C ALA A 265 8.17 1.51 -4.15
N LEU A 266 7.33 0.49 -4.19
CA LEU A 266 5.89 0.56 -4.04
C LEU A 266 5.47 -0.32 -2.86
N VAL A 267 4.77 0.23 -1.88
CA VAL A 267 4.19 -0.55 -0.80
C VAL A 267 2.65 -0.51 -0.86
N VAL A 268 2.03 -1.67 -0.81
CA VAL A 268 0.58 -1.84 -0.73
C VAL A 268 0.24 -2.32 0.67
N TYR A 269 -0.69 -1.66 1.34
CA TYR A 269 -1.20 -2.07 2.66
C TYR A 269 -2.63 -2.60 2.52
N ASP A 270 -2.83 -3.89 2.52
CA ASP A 270 -4.14 -4.53 2.33
C ASP A 270 -4.58 -5.31 3.58
N ASP A 271 -5.35 -4.75 4.52
CA ASP A 271 -5.85 -3.38 4.56
C ASP A 271 -5.55 -2.69 5.90
N LEU A 272 -5.49 -1.37 5.90
CA LEU A 272 -5.26 -0.58 7.11
C LEU A 272 -6.47 -0.54 8.06
N SER A 273 -7.68 -0.86 7.59
CA SER A 273 -8.85 -1.00 8.46
C SER A 273 -8.62 -2.12 9.49
N LYS A 274 -8.04 -3.25 9.05
CA LYS A 274 -7.69 -4.36 9.94
C LYS A 274 -6.54 -4.03 10.87
N GLN A 275 -5.53 -3.28 10.38
CA GLN A 275 -4.49 -2.77 11.28
C GLN A 275 -5.09 -1.92 12.41
N ALA A 276 -6.03 -1.03 12.10
CA ALA A 276 -6.68 -0.20 13.10
C ALA A 276 -7.46 -1.05 14.13
N VAL A 277 -8.15 -2.11 13.66
CA VAL A 277 -8.85 -3.06 14.56
C VAL A 277 -7.86 -3.77 15.47
N ALA A 278 -6.76 -4.29 14.93
CA ALA A 278 -5.71 -4.94 15.72
C ALA A 278 -5.09 -3.98 16.75
N TYR A 279 -4.84 -2.72 16.35
CA TYR A 279 -4.34 -1.69 17.28
C TYR A 279 -5.34 -1.36 18.39
N ARG A 280 -6.64 -1.30 18.06
CA ARG A 280 -7.71 -1.13 19.06
C ARG A 280 -7.73 -2.27 20.06
N GLU A 281 -7.64 -3.51 19.60
CA GLU A 281 -7.59 -4.70 20.45
C GLU A 281 -6.41 -4.65 21.42
N VAL A 282 -5.20 -4.46 20.91
CA VAL A 282 -3.98 -4.31 21.73
C VAL A 282 -4.11 -3.17 22.74
N SER A 283 -4.63 -2.03 22.33
CA SER A 283 -4.77 -0.84 23.19
C SER A 283 -5.79 -1.06 24.32
N LEU A 284 -6.88 -1.78 24.05
CA LEU A 284 -7.89 -2.11 25.07
C LEU A 284 -7.35 -3.10 26.11
N ILE A 285 -6.57 -4.11 25.69
CA ILE A 285 -5.92 -5.06 26.59
C ILE A 285 -4.87 -4.34 27.47
N LEU A 286 -4.12 -3.40 26.90
CA LEU A 286 -3.19 -2.52 27.63
C LEU A 286 -3.91 -1.46 28.50
N ARG A 287 -5.24 -1.45 28.52
CA ARG A 287 -6.08 -0.50 29.26
C ARG A 287 -5.80 0.97 28.90
N ARG A 288 -5.42 1.26 27.67
CA ARG A 288 -5.31 2.63 27.19
C ARG A 288 -6.70 3.25 27.05
N PRO A 289 -6.85 4.57 27.32
CA PRO A 289 -8.14 5.23 27.19
C PRO A 289 -8.63 5.17 25.74
N SER A 290 -9.90 4.79 25.57
CA SER A 290 -10.56 4.73 24.26
C SER A 290 -11.41 5.97 23.98
N GLY A 291 -11.48 6.33 22.68
CA GLY A 291 -12.29 7.42 22.16
C GLY A 291 -13.42 6.92 21.25
N ARG A 292 -13.65 7.62 20.14
CA ARG A 292 -14.69 7.29 19.16
C ARG A 292 -14.53 5.86 18.63
N GLU A 293 -15.63 5.12 18.57
CA GLU A 293 -15.69 3.72 18.11
C GLU A 293 -14.72 2.78 18.85
N ALA A 294 -14.41 3.12 20.12
CA ALA A 294 -13.45 2.43 20.98
C ALA A 294 -12.00 2.41 20.45
N TYR A 295 -11.67 3.23 19.47
CA TYR A 295 -10.28 3.42 19.04
C TYR A 295 -9.51 4.26 20.06
N PRO A 296 -8.21 4.00 20.27
CA PRO A 296 -7.37 4.86 21.09
C PRO A 296 -7.21 6.24 20.45
N GLY A 297 -6.97 7.27 21.26
CA GLY A 297 -6.89 8.65 20.80
C GLY A 297 -5.79 8.94 19.79
N ASP A 298 -4.77 8.09 19.72
CA ASP A 298 -3.63 8.19 18.84
C ASP A 298 -3.75 7.36 17.53
N VAL A 299 -4.93 6.83 17.20
CA VAL A 299 -5.13 6.05 15.97
C VAL A 299 -4.87 6.87 14.69
N PHE A 300 -5.11 8.19 14.72
CA PHE A 300 -4.70 9.07 13.63
C PHE A 300 -3.17 9.07 13.46
N TYR A 301 -2.45 9.18 14.56
CA TYR A 301 -0.99 9.15 14.56
C TYR A 301 -0.42 7.80 14.11
N LEU A 302 -1.10 6.69 14.39
CA LEU A 302 -0.76 5.37 13.88
C LEU A 302 -0.61 5.38 12.35
N HIS A 303 -1.63 5.85 11.64
CA HIS A 303 -1.63 5.87 10.18
C HIS A 303 -0.79 7.00 9.60
N SER A 304 -0.76 8.18 10.25
CA SER A 304 0.01 9.32 9.74
C SER A 304 1.51 9.06 9.80
N ARG A 305 2.04 8.53 10.90
CA ARG A 305 3.47 8.21 11.01
C ARG A 305 3.90 7.09 10.05
N LEU A 306 3.02 6.15 9.72
CA LEU A 306 3.26 5.12 8.72
C LEU A 306 3.28 5.71 7.30
N LEU A 307 2.24 6.43 6.93
CA LEU A 307 2.04 6.90 5.55
C LEU A 307 2.97 8.07 5.19
N GLU A 308 3.34 8.92 6.16
CA GLU A 308 4.31 10.00 5.94
C GLU A 308 5.73 9.49 5.57
N ARG A 309 6.04 8.23 5.83
CA ARG A 309 7.30 7.59 5.41
C ARG A 309 7.39 7.41 3.90
N ALA A 310 6.24 7.35 3.20
CA ALA A 310 6.20 7.38 1.76
C ALA A 310 6.55 8.78 1.25
N ALA A 311 7.64 8.86 0.48
CA ALA A 311 8.17 10.11 -0.03
C ALA A 311 9.11 9.86 -1.22
N ARG A 312 9.35 10.90 -2.01
CA ARG A 312 10.46 10.97 -2.93
C ARG A 312 11.61 11.72 -2.28
N ILE A 313 12.77 11.10 -2.24
CA ILE A 313 13.98 11.67 -1.65
C ILE A 313 14.67 12.61 -2.65
N ASN A 314 15.32 13.63 -2.15
CA ASN A 314 16.07 14.61 -2.94
C ASN A 314 17.12 13.91 -3.82
N ASP A 315 17.26 14.38 -5.06
CA ASP A 315 18.22 13.81 -6.03
C ASP A 315 19.68 14.08 -5.65
N GLN A 316 19.93 15.12 -4.85
CA GLN A 316 21.27 15.48 -4.38
C GLN A 316 21.70 14.52 -3.27
N GLN A 317 22.77 13.77 -3.52
CA GLN A 317 23.29 12.76 -2.61
C GLN A 317 23.65 13.34 -1.24
N GLU A 318 24.30 14.49 -1.21
CA GLU A 318 24.73 15.16 0.01
C GLU A 318 23.57 15.50 0.95
N ILE A 319 22.40 15.85 0.38
CA ILE A 319 21.19 16.12 1.14
C ILE A 319 20.56 14.79 1.61
N ALA A 320 20.52 13.79 0.76
CA ALA A 320 19.95 12.49 1.08
C ALA A 320 20.72 11.78 2.23
N GLU A 321 22.04 11.89 2.25
CA GLU A 321 22.90 11.33 3.31
C GLU A 321 22.70 11.98 4.68
N GLN A 322 22.17 13.21 4.72
CA GLN A 322 21.87 13.94 5.95
C GLN A 322 20.43 13.71 6.45
N MET A 323 19.69 12.78 5.83
CA MET A 323 18.31 12.52 6.19
C MET A 323 18.18 12.22 7.69
N ASN A 324 17.17 12.83 8.30
CA ASN A 324 16.88 12.61 9.71
C ASN A 324 16.53 11.13 9.97
N ASP A 325 16.90 10.65 11.15
CA ASP A 325 16.59 9.31 11.64
C ASP A 325 17.09 8.18 10.71
N LEU A 326 18.22 8.43 10.04
CA LEU A 326 18.87 7.45 9.19
C LEU A 326 19.52 6.35 10.05
N PRO A 327 19.17 5.05 9.83
CA PRO A 327 19.80 3.96 10.55
C PRO A 327 21.33 3.95 10.36
N GLU A 328 22.06 3.63 11.42
CA GLU A 328 23.55 3.59 11.39
C GLU A 328 24.09 2.67 10.27
N CYS A 329 23.43 1.52 10.07
CA CYS A 329 23.78 0.56 9.02
C CYS A 329 23.63 1.13 7.60
N MET A 330 22.79 2.15 7.40
CA MET A 330 22.57 2.77 6.10
C MET A 330 23.56 3.89 5.77
N LYS A 331 24.34 4.36 6.74
CA LYS A 331 25.36 5.38 6.50
C LYS A 331 26.37 4.92 5.45
N GLY A 332 26.61 5.74 4.45
CA GLY A 332 27.48 5.42 3.31
C GLY A 332 26.85 4.56 2.20
N HIS A 333 25.60 4.09 2.39
CA HIS A 333 24.84 3.32 1.39
C HIS A 333 23.67 4.10 0.79
N VAL A 334 23.35 5.28 1.34
CA VAL A 334 22.26 6.14 0.87
C VAL A 334 22.59 6.71 -0.50
N LYS A 335 21.59 6.74 -1.38
CA LYS A 335 21.65 7.39 -2.68
C LYS A 335 20.43 8.31 -2.85
N GLY A 336 20.65 9.47 -3.47
CA GLY A 336 19.58 10.39 -3.79
C GLY A 336 18.61 9.85 -4.84
N GLY A 337 17.44 10.46 -4.95
CA GLY A 337 16.45 10.20 -6.01
C GLY A 337 15.55 9.00 -5.79
N GLY A 338 15.73 8.23 -4.71
CA GLY A 338 14.86 7.11 -4.39
C GLY A 338 13.44 7.54 -4.01
N SER A 339 12.48 6.64 -4.18
CA SER A 339 11.08 6.91 -3.85
C SER A 339 10.40 5.72 -3.17
N LEU A 340 9.49 5.99 -2.26
CA LEU A 340 8.57 5.02 -1.69
C LEU A 340 7.15 5.53 -1.92
N THR A 341 6.41 4.83 -2.76
CA THR A 341 4.99 5.11 -3.05
C THR A 341 4.14 4.20 -2.19
N ALA A 342 3.09 4.73 -1.57
CA ALA A 342 2.18 3.94 -0.74
C ALA A 342 0.78 3.88 -1.37
N LEU A 343 0.23 2.68 -1.43
CA LEU A 343 -1.16 2.38 -1.78
C LEU A 343 -1.85 1.75 -0.57
N PRO A 344 -2.30 2.56 0.41
CA PRO A 344 -3.13 2.05 1.48
C PRO A 344 -4.51 1.67 0.95
N ILE A 345 -5.04 0.55 1.46
CA ILE A 345 -6.40 0.10 1.19
C ILE A 345 -7.24 0.29 2.45
N ILE A 346 -8.42 0.85 2.29
CA ILE A 346 -9.43 0.99 3.35
C ILE A 346 -10.73 0.35 2.88
N GLU A 347 -11.33 -0.45 3.77
CA GLU A 347 -12.64 -1.04 3.54
C GLU A 347 -13.73 -0.16 4.17
N THR A 348 -14.73 0.21 3.37
CA THR A 348 -15.94 0.90 3.83
C THR A 348 -17.08 -0.10 4.03
N GLN A 349 -18.12 0.34 4.73
CA GLN A 349 -19.38 -0.39 4.86
C GLN A 349 -20.49 0.47 4.26
N ALA A 350 -21.22 -0.09 3.30
CA ALA A 350 -22.31 0.60 2.59
C ALA A 350 -21.89 1.97 2.00
N GLY A 351 -20.67 2.08 1.52
CA GLY A 351 -20.14 3.31 0.92
C GLY A 351 -19.87 4.46 1.90
N ASP A 352 -19.93 4.22 3.21
CA ASP A 352 -19.74 5.26 4.21
C ASP A 352 -18.26 5.68 4.33
N VAL A 353 -17.91 6.76 3.65
CA VAL A 353 -16.59 7.40 3.73
C VAL A 353 -16.46 8.36 4.93
N SER A 354 -17.55 8.62 5.65
CA SER A 354 -17.59 9.53 6.82
C SER A 354 -17.26 8.81 8.13
N ALA A 355 -17.09 7.49 8.10
CA ALA A 355 -16.65 6.70 9.24
C ALA A 355 -15.26 7.16 9.73
N TYR A 356 -14.91 6.80 10.97
CA TYR A 356 -13.74 7.37 11.65
C TYR A 356 -12.41 7.05 10.94
N ILE A 357 -12.15 5.79 10.63
CA ILE A 357 -10.90 5.39 9.99
C ILE A 357 -10.79 5.88 8.53
N PRO A 358 -11.83 5.73 7.66
CA PRO A 358 -11.82 6.32 6.32
C PRO A 358 -11.49 7.81 6.31
N THR A 359 -12.17 8.61 7.14
CA THR A 359 -11.95 10.06 7.22
C THR A 359 -10.51 10.41 7.59
N ASN A 360 -9.93 9.69 8.56
CA ASN A 360 -8.55 9.90 8.98
C ASN A 360 -7.58 9.63 7.82
N VAL A 361 -7.72 8.51 7.13
CA VAL A 361 -6.77 8.13 6.07
C VAL A 361 -6.93 9.00 4.83
N ILE A 362 -8.15 9.41 4.45
CA ILE A 362 -8.38 10.40 3.38
C ILE A 362 -7.64 11.71 3.66
N SER A 363 -7.60 12.16 4.92
CA SER A 363 -6.91 13.40 5.28
C SER A 363 -5.39 13.29 5.23
N ILE A 364 -4.83 12.10 5.47
CA ILE A 364 -3.39 11.85 5.48
C ILE A 364 -2.85 11.67 4.06
N THR A 365 -3.63 11.10 3.14
CA THR A 365 -3.20 10.74 1.79
C THR A 365 -3.25 11.90 0.79
N ASP A 366 -2.52 11.75 -0.31
CA ASP A 366 -2.43 12.75 -1.39
C ASP A 366 -3.54 12.58 -2.44
N GLY A 367 -4.57 11.84 -2.11
CA GLY A 367 -5.74 11.55 -2.93
C GLY A 367 -6.34 10.20 -2.65
N GLN A 368 -7.41 9.88 -3.34
CA GLN A 368 -8.11 8.59 -3.22
C GLN A 368 -8.70 8.11 -4.53
N ILE A 369 -8.66 6.81 -4.73
CA ILE A 369 -9.41 6.06 -5.74
C ILE A 369 -10.61 5.45 -5.04
N TYR A 370 -11.80 5.97 -5.29
CA TYR A 370 -13.04 5.48 -4.69
C TYR A 370 -13.71 4.46 -5.61
N LEU A 371 -13.94 3.25 -5.08
CA LEU A 371 -14.63 2.15 -5.78
C LEU A 371 -16.05 2.02 -5.28
N GLU A 372 -16.99 2.08 -6.19
CA GLU A 372 -18.42 2.08 -5.91
C GLU A 372 -19.05 0.72 -6.21
N SER A 373 -19.80 0.17 -5.26
CA SER A 373 -20.44 -1.14 -5.40
C SER A 373 -21.47 -1.19 -6.53
N ASP A 374 -22.21 -0.12 -6.75
CA ASP A 374 -23.21 -0.06 -7.80
C ASP A 374 -22.59 -0.14 -9.20
N LEU A 375 -21.46 0.54 -9.41
CA LEU A 375 -20.71 0.44 -10.67
C LEU A 375 -20.13 -0.97 -10.87
N PHE A 376 -19.61 -1.57 -9.81
CA PHE A 376 -19.08 -2.93 -9.87
C PHE A 376 -20.15 -3.94 -10.28
N ASN A 377 -21.35 -3.83 -9.69
CA ASN A 377 -22.49 -4.69 -9.99
C ASN A 377 -23.05 -4.47 -11.40
N GLN A 378 -22.96 -3.25 -11.93
CA GLN A 378 -23.31 -2.91 -13.31
C GLN A 378 -22.28 -3.41 -14.34
N GLY A 379 -21.15 -3.98 -13.89
CA GLY A 379 -20.11 -4.52 -14.77
C GLY A 379 -19.01 -3.54 -15.15
N PHE A 380 -19.01 -2.31 -14.61
CA PHE A 380 -17.93 -1.36 -14.80
C PHE A 380 -16.76 -1.76 -13.89
N ARG A 381 -15.69 -2.29 -14.48
CA ARG A 381 -14.51 -2.78 -13.77
C ARG A 381 -13.23 -2.29 -14.45
N PRO A 382 -12.37 -1.54 -13.70
CA PRO A 382 -12.49 -1.14 -12.31
C PRO A 382 -13.66 -0.18 -12.04
N ALA A 383 -14.33 -0.34 -10.90
CA ALA A 383 -15.54 0.39 -10.52
C ALA A 383 -15.25 1.79 -9.96
N ILE A 384 -14.44 2.56 -10.65
CA ILE A 384 -13.94 3.86 -10.19
C ILE A 384 -15.03 4.93 -10.30
N ASN A 385 -15.39 5.53 -9.18
CA ASN A 385 -16.20 6.73 -9.19
C ASN A 385 -15.33 7.96 -9.45
N VAL A 386 -15.38 8.49 -10.65
CA VAL A 386 -14.55 9.61 -11.13
C VAL A 386 -14.83 10.92 -10.39
N GLY A 387 -16.08 11.11 -9.94
CA GLY A 387 -16.51 12.34 -9.26
C GLY A 387 -15.88 12.53 -7.87
N ILE A 388 -15.74 11.42 -7.12
CA ILE A 388 -15.23 11.43 -5.74
C ILE A 388 -13.72 11.10 -5.70
N SER A 389 -13.20 10.46 -6.72
CA SER A 389 -11.78 10.12 -6.82
C SER A 389 -10.94 11.33 -7.17
N VAL A 390 -9.81 11.50 -6.47
CA VAL A 390 -8.93 12.67 -6.61
C VAL A 390 -7.47 12.24 -6.52
N SER A 391 -6.62 12.79 -7.38
CA SER A 391 -5.17 12.81 -7.20
C SER A 391 -4.73 14.26 -6.99
N ARG A 392 -4.11 14.57 -5.85
CA ARG A 392 -3.60 15.93 -5.56
C ARG A 392 -2.32 16.25 -6.34
N VAL A 393 -1.59 15.25 -6.80
CA VAL A 393 -0.43 15.41 -7.68
C VAL A 393 -0.88 15.67 -9.13
N GLY A 394 -1.91 14.94 -9.56
CA GLY A 394 -2.57 15.15 -10.84
C GLY A 394 -1.62 15.05 -12.04
N GLY A 395 -1.81 15.90 -13.03
CA GLY A 395 -1.05 15.88 -14.27
C GLY A 395 0.47 16.11 -14.14
N SER A 396 0.99 16.43 -12.95
CA SER A 396 2.44 16.45 -12.70
C SER A 396 3.04 15.05 -12.69
N ALA A 397 2.23 14.03 -12.38
CA ALA A 397 2.58 12.60 -12.37
C ALA A 397 2.13 11.88 -13.66
N GLN A 398 1.97 12.58 -14.77
CA GLN A 398 1.65 12.00 -16.07
C GLN A 398 2.73 12.26 -17.09
N VAL A 399 2.92 11.33 -18.03
CA VAL A 399 3.69 11.61 -19.23
C VAL A 399 2.99 12.70 -20.05
N LYS A 400 3.77 13.55 -20.71
CA LYS A 400 3.23 14.76 -21.40
C LYS A 400 2.16 14.43 -22.45
N SER A 401 2.32 13.32 -23.17
CA SER A 401 1.35 12.81 -24.14
C SER A 401 0.03 12.42 -23.48
N MET A 402 0.05 11.68 -22.36
CA MET A 402 -1.15 11.33 -21.59
C MET A 402 -1.85 12.60 -21.09
N LYS A 403 -1.12 13.54 -20.53
CA LYS A 403 -1.68 14.80 -20.04
C LYS A 403 -2.41 15.60 -21.15
N LYS A 404 -1.86 15.60 -22.37
CA LYS A 404 -2.51 16.27 -23.51
C LYS A 404 -3.78 15.55 -23.96
N VAL A 405 -3.75 14.23 -24.03
CA VAL A 405 -4.87 13.41 -24.53
C VAL A 405 -5.99 13.29 -23.50
N ALA A 406 -5.65 12.98 -22.26
CA ALA A 406 -6.64 12.68 -21.22
C ALA A 406 -7.01 13.89 -20.35
N GLY A 407 -6.53 15.08 -20.66
CA GLY A 407 -6.72 16.27 -19.82
C GLY A 407 -8.19 16.65 -19.57
N THR A 408 -9.07 16.40 -20.52
CA THR A 408 -10.51 16.68 -20.43
C THR A 408 -11.34 15.44 -20.01
N LEU A 409 -10.78 14.24 -20.13
CA LEU A 409 -11.52 12.98 -19.97
C LEU A 409 -12.27 12.91 -18.63
N LYS A 410 -11.64 13.36 -17.55
CA LYS A 410 -12.26 13.36 -16.21
C LYS A 410 -13.50 14.24 -16.18
N ILE A 411 -13.45 15.42 -16.77
CA ILE A 411 -14.56 16.37 -16.83
C ILE A 411 -15.66 15.80 -17.75
N ASP A 412 -15.29 15.26 -18.90
CA ASP A 412 -16.24 14.67 -19.87
C ASP A 412 -16.99 13.50 -19.23
N MET A 413 -16.29 12.66 -18.45
CA MET A 413 -16.92 11.53 -17.75
C MET A 413 -17.81 11.95 -16.58
N ALA A 414 -17.46 13.04 -15.88
CA ALA A 414 -18.32 13.62 -14.85
C ALA A 414 -19.61 14.19 -15.44
N GLN A 415 -19.51 14.97 -16.51
CA GLN A 415 -20.67 15.47 -17.27
C GLN A 415 -21.55 14.34 -17.81
N TYR A 416 -20.93 13.30 -18.37
CA TYR A 416 -21.67 12.14 -18.85
C TYR A 416 -22.55 11.53 -17.74
N ARG A 417 -22.03 11.37 -16.53
CA ARG A 417 -22.79 10.80 -15.40
C ARG A 417 -23.95 11.67 -14.95
N GLU A 418 -23.75 12.98 -14.92
CA GLU A 418 -24.84 13.93 -14.62
C GLU A 418 -25.94 13.82 -15.68
N LEU A 419 -25.57 13.84 -16.97
CA LEU A 419 -26.51 13.73 -18.08
C LEU A 419 -27.19 12.36 -18.11
N GLU A 420 -26.50 11.27 -17.80
CA GLU A 420 -27.07 9.92 -17.72
C GLU A 420 -28.16 9.83 -16.64
N ALA A 421 -27.93 10.46 -15.48
CA ALA A 421 -28.92 10.53 -14.42
C ALA A 421 -30.18 11.29 -14.89
N PHE A 422 -30.00 12.42 -15.59
CA PHE A 422 -31.11 13.20 -16.15
C PHE A 422 -31.85 12.47 -17.28
N SER A 423 -31.12 11.74 -18.13
CA SER A 423 -31.70 11.03 -19.29
C SER A 423 -32.73 9.97 -18.92
N LYS A 424 -32.67 9.47 -17.68
CA LYS A 424 -33.66 8.51 -17.15
C LYS A 424 -35.04 9.13 -16.89
N PHE A 425 -35.11 10.47 -16.79
CA PHE A 425 -36.32 11.22 -16.47
C PHE A 425 -36.85 12.08 -17.62
N SER A 426 -36.08 12.26 -18.72
CA SER A 426 -36.47 13.11 -19.84
C SER A 426 -36.54 12.30 -21.13
N SER A 427 -37.66 12.41 -21.86
CA SER A 427 -37.85 11.75 -23.15
C SER A 427 -37.37 12.57 -24.36
N ASP A 428 -37.23 13.89 -24.20
CA ASP A 428 -36.78 14.79 -25.26
C ASP A 428 -35.36 15.31 -24.98
N MET A 429 -34.38 14.82 -25.72
CA MET A 429 -33.02 15.28 -25.68
C MET A 429 -32.64 16.02 -26.97
N ASP A 430 -31.91 17.12 -26.85
CA ASP A 430 -31.32 17.79 -27.99
C ASP A 430 -30.17 16.95 -28.59
N LYS A 431 -29.81 17.22 -29.84
CA LYS A 431 -28.76 16.48 -30.56
C LYS A 431 -27.39 16.53 -29.89
N VAL A 432 -27.05 17.67 -29.26
CA VAL A 432 -25.74 17.87 -28.62
C VAL A 432 -25.64 17.00 -27.38
N THR A 433 -26.68 16.99 -26.54
CA THR A 433 -26.78 16.15 -25.35
C THR A 433 -26.74 14.67 -25.72
N ALA A 434 -27.45 14.26 -26.78
CA ALA A 434 -27.42 12.89 -27.28
C ALA A 434 -26.03 12.44 -27.74
N MET A 435 -25.29 13.31 -28.45
CA MET A 435 -23.89 13.05 -28.88
C MET A 435 -22.95 12.95 -27.67
N THR A 436 -23.11 13.81 -26.67
CA THR A 436 -22.30 13.77 -25.44
C THR A 436 -22.54 12.49 -24.66
N LEU A 437 -23.79 12.04 -24.55
CA LEU A 437 -24.15 10.78 -23.93
C LEU A 437 -23.59 9.57 -24.70
N ASP A 438 -23.68 9.56 -26.03
CA ASP A 438 -23.12 8.48 -26.84
C ASP A 438 -21.60 8.37 -26.66
N ARG A 439 -20.88 9.50 -26.75
CA ARG A 439 -19.44 9.56 -26.53
C ARG A 439 -19.08 9.09 -25.12
N GLY A 440 -19.82 9.54 -24.11
CA GLY A 440 -19.61 9.14 -22.71
C GLY A 440 -19.82 7.64 -22.49
N ARG A 441 -20.86 7.04 -23.09
CA ARG A 441 -21.10 5.59 -23.04
C ARG A 441 -19.95 4.80 -23.65
N LYS A 442 -19.45 5.24 -24.81
CA LYS A 442 -18.33 4.60 -25.50
C LYS A 442 -17.02 4.74 -24.71
N ASN A 443 -16.72 5.91 -24.17
CA ASN A 443 -15.58 6.12 -23.29
C ASN A 443 -15.68 5.24 -22.02
N ASN A 444 -16.87 5.08 -21.46
CA ASN A 444 -17.10 4.21 -20.33
C ASN A 444 -16.77 2.73 -20.66
N GLN A 445 -17.14 2.26 -21.86
CA GLN A 445 -16.76 0.92 -22.34
C GLN A 445 -15.25 0.79 -22.55
N LEU A 446 -14.59 1.83 -23.07
CA LEU A 446 -13.14 1.83 -23.23
C LEU A 446 -12.37 1.76 -21.91
N LEU A 447 -12.93 2.32 -20.84
CA LEU A 447 -12.30 2.31 -19.51
C LEU A 447 -12.44 0.97 -18.78
N ILE A 448 -13.36 0.09 -19.24
CA ILE A 448 -13.46 -1.27 -18.72
C ILE A 448 -12.19 -2.04 -19.09
N GLN A 449 -11.64 -2.73 -18.10
CA GLN A 449 -10.41 -3.50 -18.26
C GLN A 449 -10.50 -4.79 -17.44
N PRO A 450 -10.14 -5.95 -18.00
CA PRO A 450 -10.14 -7.19 -17.25
C PRO A 450 -9.04 -7.17 -16.17
N GLN A 451 -9.25 -7.94 -15.13
CA GLN A 451 -8.28 -8.13 -14.04
C GLN A 451 -7.03 -8.85 -14.56
N TYR A 452 -5.88 -8.50 -14.04
CA TYR A 452 -4.56 -9.05 -14.39
C TYR A 452 -4.15 -8.82 -15.85
N ALA A 453 -4.66 -7.77 -16.44
CA ALA A 453 -4.33 -7.36 -17.80
C ALA A 453 -3.96 -5.87 -17.86
N PRO A 454 -2.89 -5.44 -17.18
CA PRO A 454 -2.42 -4.06 -17.25
C PRO A 454 -1.96 -3.73 -18.68
N MET A 455 -2.25 -2.51 -19.12
CA MET A 455 -1.96 -2.03 -20.46
C MET A 455 -0.76 -1.05 -20.44
N PRO A 456 0.22 -1.19 -21.35
CA PRO A 456 1.31 -0.23 -21.49
C PRO A 456 0.83 1.18 -21.77
N VAL A 457 1.50 2.20 -21.23
CA VAL A 457 1.05 3.60 -21.29
C VAL A 457 0.89 4.13 -22.73
N GLY A 458 1.75 3.75 -23.66
CA GLY A 458 1.63 4.16 -25.06
C GLY A 458 0.34 3.68 -25.72
N GLU A 459 -0.05 2.44 -25.43
CA GLU A 459 -1.31 1.86 -25.91
C GLU A 459 -2.53 2.53 -25.27
N GLN A 460 -2.46 2.81 -23.95
CA GLN A 460 -3.50 3.56 -23.26
C GLN A 460 -3.73 4.92 -23.92
N ILE A 461 -2.65 5.66 -24.21
CA ILE A 461 -2.75 6.99 -24.84
C ILE A 461 -3.38 6.90 -26.22
N ALA A 462 -2.95 5.94 -27.05
CA ALA A 462 -3.47 5.75 -28.39
C ALA A 462 -4.98 5.49 -28.40
N ILE A 463 -5.46 4.57 -27.56
CA ILE A 463 -6.90 4.24 -27.52
C ILE A 463 -7.73 5.34 -26.85
N LEU A 464 -7.22 5.99 -25.81
CA LEU A 464 -7.91 7.12 -25.17
C LEU A 464 -8.01 8.33 -26.11
N TYR A 465 -7.01 8.57 -26.97
CA TYR A 465 -7.10 9.57 -28.02
C TYR A 465 -8.33 9.32 -28.91
N CYS A 466 -8.52 8.08 -29.37
CA CYS A 466 -9.68 7.72 -30.18
C CYS A 466 -11.02 7.97 -29.48
N GLY A 467 -11.09 7.67 -28.18
CA GLY A 467 -12.29 7.90 -27.37
C GLY A 467 -12.62 9.37 -27.17
N VAL A 468 -11.62 10.16 -26.73
CA VAL A 468 -11.78 11.59 -26.44
C VAL A 468 -12.14 12.39 -27.71
N HIS A 469 -11.52 12.07 -28.85
CA HIS A 469 -11.80 12.75 -30.13
C HIS A 469 -13.02 12.17 -30.89
N GLY A 470 -13.71 11.18 -30.31
CA GLY A 470 -14.96 10.63 -30.88
C GLY A 470 -14.75 9.86 -32.19
N LEU A 471 -13.56 9.32 -32.45
CA LEU A 471 -13.27 8.57 -33.68
C LEU A 471 -14.08 7.27 -33.81
N MET A 472 -14.68 6.82 -32.71
CA MET A 472 -15.51 5.61 -32.66
C MET A 472 -17.02 5.90 -32.73
N HIS A 473 -17.45 7.07 -33.23
CA HIS A 473 -18.86 7.45 -33.27
C HIS A 473 -19.75 6.48 -34.08
N ALA A 474 -19.22 5.83 -35.10
CA ALA A 474 -19.94 4.87 -35.92
C ALA A 474 -20.03 3.46 -35.31
N VAL A 475 -19.22 3.16 -34.30
CA VAL A 475 -19.14 1.84 -33.69
C VAL A 475 -20.28 1.65 -32.67
N PRO A 476 -21.08 0.59 -32.72
CA PRO A 476 -22.06 0.24 -31.68
C PRO A 476 -21.36 0.06 -30.33
N VAL A 477 -22.05 0.39 -29.23
CA VAL A 477 -21.50 0.32 -27.88
C VAL A 477 -21.00 -1.09 -27.53
N GLU A 478 -21.72 -2.11 -28.00
CA GLU A 478 -21.40 -3.54 -27.78
C GLU A 478 -20.06 -3.95 -28.45
N ASN A 479 -19.70 -3.30 -29.56
CA ASN A 479 -18.53 -3.62 -30.36
C ASN A 479 -17.30 -2.77 -30.02
N ILE A 480 -17.39 -1.84 -29.07
CA ILE A 480 -16.28 -0.94 -28.68
C ILE A 480 -15.04 -1.73 -28.25
N ARG A 481 -15.24 -2.82 -27.51
CA ARG A 481 -14.13 -3.64 -27.04
C ARG A 481 -13.44 -4.38 -28.19
N GLU A 482 -14.20 -4.96 -29.09
CA GLU A 482 -13.65 -5.60 -30.28
C GLU A 482 -12.88 -4.61 -31.17
N CYS A 483 -13.45 -3.43 -31.37
CA CYS A 483 -12.80 -2.34 -32.10
C CYS A 483 -11.49 -1.91 -31.43
N GLN A 484 -11.47 -1.80 -30.10
CA GLN A 484 -10.24 -1.53 -29.32
C GLN A 484 -9.18 -2.60 -29.56
N ASP A 485 -9.54 -3.87 -29.50
CA ASP A 485 -8.58 -4.97 -29.63
C ASP A 485 -7.99 -5.01 -31.04
N GLN A 486 -8.80 -4.85 -32.07
CA GLN A 486 -8.33 -4.73 -33.46
C GLN A 486 -7.41 -3.52 -33.68
N PHE A 487 -7.75 -2.38 -33.08
CA PHE A 487 -6.94 -1.18 -33.18
C PHE A 487 -5.57 -1.38 -32.50
N LEU A 488 -5.54 -1.90 -31.29
CA LEU A 488 -4.31 -2.12 -30.56
C LEU A 488 -3.43 -3.19 -31.22
N GLU A 489 -4.03 -4.23 -31.80
CA GLU A 489 -3.29 -5.24 -32.56
C GLU A 489 -2.63 -4.62 -33.81
N SER A 490 -3.36 -3.81 -34.57
CA SER A 490 -2.82 -3.09 -35.71
C SER A 490 -1.68 -2.16 -35.32
N MET A 491 -1.85 -1.38 -34.24
CA MET A 491 -0.84 -0.47 -33.74
C MET A 491 0.43 -1.20 -33.28
N ARG A 492 0.32 -2.33 -32.59
CA ARG A 492 1.46 -3.15 -32.14
C ARG A 492 2.24 -3.73 -33.31
N ASN A 493 1.54 -4.24 -34.32
CA ASN A 493 2.18 -4.96 -35.43
C ASN A 493 2.79 -4.01 -36.46
N THR A 494 2.14 -2.86 -36.76
CA THR A 494 2.51 -2.00 -37.88
C THR A 494 3.08 -0.66 -37.46
N HIS A 495 2.68 -0.13 -36.30
CA HIS A 495 2.98 1.25 -35.87
C HIS A 495 3.59 1.33 -34.48
N LYS A 496 4.46 0.38 -34.14
CA LYS A 496 5.13 0.32 -32.83
C LYS A 496 5.87 1.61 -32.47
N ASN A 497 6.48 2.26 -33.46
CA ASN A 497 7.15 3.55 -33.30
C ASN A 497 6.23 4.65 -32.74
N VAL A 498 4.95 4.64 -33.13
CA VAL A 498 3.95 5.60 -32.61
C VAL A 498 3.68 5.31 -31.13
N ILE A 499 3.49 4.03 -30.76
CA ILE A 499 3.30 3.64 -29.37
C ILE A 499 4.51 4.06 -28.51
N ASP A 500 5.74 3.84 -28.99
CA ASP A 500 6.97 4.20 -28.29
C ASP A 500 7.12 5.74 -28.15
N ASN A 501 6.76 6.51 -29.17
CA ASN A 501 6.71 7.98 -29.10
C ASN A 501 5.74 8.43 -28.01
N LEU A 502 4.52 7.92 -28.02
CA LEU A 502 3.49 8.23 -27.02
C LEU A 502 3.97 7.88 -25.60
N ALA A 503 4.56 6.72 -25.42
CA ALA A 503 5.10 6.29 -24.13
C ALA A 503 6.24 7.19 -23.63
N SER A 504 7.05 7.75 -24.54
CA SER A 504 8.12 8.70 -24.22
C SER A 504 7.63 10.12 -23.91
N GLY A 505 6.33 10.37 -24.00
CA GLY A 505 5.70 11.67 -23.77
C GLY A 505 5.65 12.59 -25.01
N LYS A 506 5.99 12.07 -26.19
CA LYS A 506 5.87 12.80 -27.46
C LYS A 506 4.49 12.53 -28.06
N LEU A 507 3.88 13.55 -28.59
CA LEU A 507 2.65 13.49 -29.39
C LEU A 507 2.88 14.33 -30.62
N LEU A 508 3.30 13.69 -31.73
CA LEU A 508 3.62 14.33 -32.99
C LEU A 508 2.38 14.34 -33.89
N ASP A 509 2.28 15.34 -34.76
CA ASP A 509 1.15 15.47 -35.72
C ASP A 509 1.08 14.27 -36.68
N ASP A 510 2.22 13.69 -37.04
CA ASP A 510 2.26 12.48 -37.86
C ASP A 510 1.80 11.23 -37.10
N ASP A 511 2.10 11.14 -35.81
CA ASP A 511 1.57 10.06 -34.95
C ASP A 511 0.04 10.12 -34.84
N ILE A 512 -0.51 11.35 -34.73
CA ILE A 512 -1.95 11.60 -34.71
C ILE A 512 -2.62 11.13 -36.00
N LYS A 513 -2.05 11.50 -37.17
CA LYS A 513 -2.58 11.07 -38.48
C LYS A 513 -2.64 9.55 -38.61
N VAL A 514 -1.59 8.85 -38.14
CA VAL A 514 -1.55 7.39 -38.15
C VAL A 514 -2.67 6.81 -37.27
N ILE A 515 -2.86 7.33 -36.06
CA ILE A 515 -3.93 6.89 -35.15
C ILE A 515 -5.31 7.08 -35.80
N GLU A 516 -5.54 8.25 -36.39
CA GLU A 516 -6.81 8.59 -37.07
C GLU A 516 -7.06 7.71 -38.30
N GLU A 517 -6.03 7.44 -39.11
CA GLU A 517 -6.10 6.57 -40.29
C GLU A 517 -6.42 5.12 -39.90
N VAL A 518 -5.67 4.54 -38.94
CA VAL A 518 -5.88 3.16 -38.48
C VAL A 518 -7.28 3.00 -37.87
N MET A 519 -7.70 3.93 -37.00
CA MET A 519 -9.04 3.88 -36.43
C MET A 519 -10.12 4.09 -37.48
N GLY A 520 -9.91 5.01 -38.45
CA GLY A 520 -10.83 5.24 -39.56
C GLY A 520 -11.05 4.00 -40.41
N ASN A 521 -9.99 3.26 -40.72
CA ASN A 521 -10.08 2.00 -41.49
C ASN A 521 -10.87 0.92 -40.74
N ILE A 522 -10.70 0.81 -39.43
CA ILE A 522 -11.43 -0.17 -38.61
C ILE A 522 -12.91 0.24 -38.49
N THR A 523 -13.18 1.51 -38.22
CA THR A 523 -14.56 2.00 -38.03
C THR A 523 -15.37 2.02 -39.32
N ALA A 524 -14.72 2.00 -40.51
CA ALA A 524 -15.39 1.88 -41.79
C ALA A 524 -16.19 0.57 -41.93
N GLN A 525 -15.84 -0.48 -41.17
CA GLN A 525 -16.56 -1.76 -41.15
C GLN A 525 -17.91 -1.69 -40.43
N TYR A 526 -18.15 -0.66 -39.65
CA TYR A 526 -19.37 -0.44 -38.88
C TYR A 526 -20.30 0.62 -39.48
N LYS A 527 -19.95 1.18 -40.64
CA LYS A 527 -20.78 2.08 -41.44
C LYS A 527 -21.65 1.28 -42.39
#